data_c30a5cd1d9355df7bf40e1a72e84ec9d
#
_entry.id   c30a5cd1d9355df7bf40e1a72e84ec9d
#
_cell.length_a   1.000
_cell.length_b   1.000
_cell.length_c   1.000
_cell.angle_alpha   90.00
_cell.angle_beta   90.00
_cell.angle_gamma   90.00
#
_symmetry.space_group_name_H-M   'P 1'
#
loop_
_entity.id
_entity.type
_entity.pdbx_description
1 polymer ?
#
loop_
_entity_poly.entity_id
_entity_poly.type
_entity_poly.pdbx_seq_one_letter_code
_entity_poly.pdbx_strand_id
1 'polypeptide(L)'
;PEKYKKLGVRLPRGVLLVGVPGIGKTLMAGALVEEIGRKSFLVRKDRPGQELVTEISNVFAEAMEAAPSVIFLDDMDKFPADSDKRNPDELIAVQSGIDLVKDADVFVVATANDIRYIPPSLRRPGRFDRIIAMGVPSLKESVKIIRHYLADKKIADDVDPESVAR
;
A
#
# COMPACT_ATOMS: atom_id res chain seq x y z
N PRO A 1 0.67 -15.99 15.27
CA PRO A 1 1.54 -16.49 14.18
C PRO A 1 1.91 -17.96 14.35
N GLU A 2 2.33 -18.42 15.55
CA GLU A 2 2.80 -19.80 15.77
C GLU A 2 1.75 -20.89 15.51
N LYS A 3 0.48 -20.63 15.82
CA LYS A 3 -0.60 -21.58 15.53
C LYS A 3 -0.72 -21.90 14.05
N TYR A 4 -0.54 -20.90 13.17
CA TYR A 4 -0.61 -21.06 11.72
C TYR A 4 0.63 -21.80 11.18
N LYS A 5 1.82 -21.52 11.71
CA LYS A 5 3.06 -22.25 11.36
C LYS A 5 2.93 -23.75 11.65
N LYS A 6 2.35 -24.10 12.81
CA LYS A 6 2.11 -25.51 13.20
C LYS A 6 1.12 -26.24 12.28
N LEU A 7 0.21 -25.49 11.65
CA LEU A 7 -0.80 -26.03 10.71
C LEU A 7 -0.29 -26.04 9.25
N GLY A 8 0.96 -25.64 8.98
CA GLY A 8 1.50 -25.53 7.62
C GLY A 8 0.83 -24.44 6.77
N VAL A 9 0.06 -23.55 7.39
CA VAL A 9 -0.62 -22.46 6.70
C VAL A 9 0.36 -21.31 6.49
N ARG A 10 0.56 -20.90 5.23
CA ARG A 10 1.35 -19.71 4.91
C ARG A 10 0.57 -18.46 5.31
N LEU A 11 1.20 -17.62 6.12
CA LEU A 11 0.65 -16.31 6.46
C LEU A 11 0.68 -15.40 5.22
N PRO A 12 -0.34 -14.54 5.03
CA PRO A 12 -0.28 -13.48 4.02
C PRO A 12 0.97 -12.63 4.22
N ARG A 13 1.64 -12.30 3.12
CA ARG A 13 2.89 -11.53 3.13
C ARG A 13 2.72 -10.12 2.63
N GLY A 14 1.66 -9.87 1.88
CA GLY A 14 1.41 -8.57 1.33
C GLY A 14 -0.05 -8.28 1.10
N VAL A 15 -0.38 -6.99 1.19
CA VAL A 15 -1.68 -6.42 0.85
C VAL A 15 -1.49 -5.31 -0.17
N LEU A 16 -2.32 -5.31 -1.20
CA LEU A 16 -2.39 -4.26 -2.21
C LEU A 16 -3.76 -3.57 -2.14
N LEU A 17 -3.76 -2.27 -1.84
CA LEU A 17 -4.95 -1.42 -1.88
C LEU A 17 -5.07 -0.79 -3.28
N VAL A 18 -6.19 -1.00 -3.93
CA VAL A 18 -6.42 -0.52 -5.31
C VAL A 18 -7.69 0.30 -5.36
N GLY A 19 -7.65 1.41 -6.11
CA GLY A 19 -8.84 2.24 -6.33
C GLY A 19 -8.48 3.60 -6.92
N VAL A 20 -9.48 4.33 -7.37
CA VAL A 20 -9.28 5.62 -8.04
C VAL A 20 -8.49 6.62 -7.17
N PRO A 21 -7.79 7.61 -7.77
CA PRO A 21 -7.11 8.66 -7.01
C PRO A 21 -8.04 9.39 -6.03
N GLY A 22 -7.51 9.80 -4.90
CA GLY A 22 -8.24 10.64 -3.92
C GLY A 22 -9.15 9.92 -2.93
N ILE A 23 -9.31 8.58 -3.01
CA ILE A 23 -10.21 7.82 -2.10
C ILE A 23 -9.58 7.44 -0.76
N GLY A 24 -8.35 7.89 -0.47
CA GLY A 24 -7.70 7.64 0.83
C GLY A 24 -6.85 6.38 0.92
N LYS A 25 -6.39 5.78 -0.20
CA LYS A 25 -5.52 4.58 -0.18
C LYS A 25 -4.25 4.77 0.64
N THR A 26 -3.50 5.84 0.37
CA THR A 26 -2.27 6.17 1.09
C THR A 26 -2.53 6.38 2.59
N LEU A 27 -3.64 7.05 2.94
CA LEU A 27 -4.06 7.25 4.33
C LEU A 27 -4.37 5.92 5.02
N MET A 28 -5.13 5.05 4.37
CA MET A 28 -5.46 3.72 4.88
C MET A 28 -4.21 2.85 5.04
N ALA A 29 -3.31 2.87 4.04
CA ALA A 29 -2.05 2.13 4.09
C ALA A 29 -1.15 2.64 5.22
N GLY A 30 -1.03 3.96 5.39
CA GLY A 30 -0.30 4.57 6.49
C GLY A 30 -0.84 4.16 7.85
N ALA A 31 -2.15 4.25 8.06
CA ALA A 31 -2.81 3.81 9.30
C ALA A 31 -2.56 2.31 9.58
N LEU A 32 -2.60 1.46 8.53
CA LEU A 32 -2.28 0.04 8.67
C LEU A 32 -0.83 -0.18 9.10
N VAL A 33 0.11 0.56 8.52
CA VAL A 33 1.54 0.49 8.88
C VAL A 33 1.76 0.92 10.33
N GLU A 34 1.11 1.98 10.77
CA GLU A 34 1.16 2.46 12.16
C GLU A 34 0.57 1.44 13.14
N GLU A 35 -0.58 0.86 12.81
CA GLU A 35 -1.24 -0.16 13.65
C GLU A 35 -0.40 -1.44 13.79
N ILE A 36 0.36 -1.82 12.75
CA ILE A 36 1.30 -2.95 12.81
C ILE A 36 2.41 -2.69 13.83
N GLY A 37 2.81 -1.44 14.06
CA GLY A 37 3.77 -1.03 15.10
C GLY A 37 5.18 -1.58 14.92
N ARG A 38 5.61 -1.90 13.69
CA ARG A 38 6.94 -2.40 13.35
C ARG A 38 7.77 -1.33 12.67
N LYS A 39 9.08 -1.52 12.61
CA LYS A 39 9.95 -0.65 11.79
C LYS A 39 9.46 -0.65 10.35
N SER A 40 9.19 0.53 9.81
CA SER A 40 8.64 0.69 8.48
C SER A 40 9.62 1.37 7.54
N PHE A 41 9.55 0.98 6.26
CA PHE A 41 10.33 1.51 5.16
C PHE A 41 9.37 1.95 4.05
N LEU A 42 9.49 3.20 3.60
CA LEU A 42 8.64 3.77 2.56
C LEU A 42 9.40 3.84 1.23
N VAL A 43 8.77 3.36 0.17
CA VAL A 43 9.20 3.60 -1.22
C VAL A 43 8.09 4.35 -1.95
N ARG A 44 8.45 5.50 -2.51
CA ARG A 44 7.55 6.33 -3.31
C ARG A 44 8.34 7.00 -4.43
N LYS A 45 7.73 7.13 -5.60
CA LYS A 45 8.31 7.91 -6.69
C LYS A 45 7.94 9.37 -6.54
N ASP A 46 8.83 10.16 -5.96
CA ASP A 46 8.60 11.57 -5.64
C ASP A 46 9.04 12.52 -6.77
N ARG A 47 9.91 12.08 -7.67
CA ARG A 47 10.50 12.90 -8.74
C ARG A 47 10.74 12.12 -10.04
N PRO A 48 10.69 12.78 -11.20
CA PRO A 48 11.12 12.19 -12.47
C PRO A 48 12.60 11.77 -12.42
N GLY A 49 12.95 10.66 -13.10
CA GLY A 49 14.34 10.19 -13.18
C GLY A 49 14.90 9.59 -11.89
N GLN A 50 14.09 9.36 -10.86
CA GLN A 50 14.49 8.68 -9.64
C GLN A 50 14.88 7.23 -9.95
N GLU A 51 16.05 6.81 -9.47
CA GLU A 51 16.53 5.43 -9.65
C GLU A 51 15.87 4.49 -8.64
N LEU A 52 14.60 4.17 -8.88
CA LEU A 52 13.79 3.34 -7.99
C LEU A 52 14.27 1.90 -7.88
N VAL A 53 14.89 1.34 -8.93
CA VAL A 53 15.35 -0.06 -8.93
C VAL A 53 16.34 -0.30 -7.79
N THR A 54 17.33 0.58 -7.67
CA THR A 54 18.34 0.50 -6.59
C THR A 54 17.72 0.78 -5.22
N GLU A 55 16.86 1.79 -5.12
CA GLU A 55 16.15 2.14 -3.88
C GLU A 55 15.28 0.98 -3.39
N ILE A 56 14.47 0.39 -4.26
CA ILE A 56 13.64 -0.78 -3.94
C ILE A 56 14.53 -1.91 -3.41
N SER A 57 15.61 -2.24 -4.11
CA SER A 57 16.51 -3.34 -3.72
C SER A 57 17.13 -3.10 -2.34
N ASN A 58 17.58 -1.88 -2.05
CA ASN A 58 18.15 -1.50 -0.77
C ASN A 58 17.12 -1.59 0.36
N VAL A 59 15.91 -1.05 0.13
CA VAL A 59 14.83 -1.09 1.12
C VAL A 59 14.45 -2.52 1.49
N PHE A 60 14.38 -3.44 0.54
CA PHE A 60 14.08 -4.85 0.84
C PHE A 60 15.21 -5.51 1.64
N ALA A 61 16.47 -5.22 1.34
CA ALA A 61 17.61 -5.72 2.11
C ALA A 61 17.60 -5.20 3.55
N GLU A 62 17.43 -3.87 3.73
CA GLU A 62 17.35 -3.24 5.04
C GLU A 62 16.16 -3.73 5.87
N ALA A 63 15.01 -3.92 5.23
CA ALA A 63 13.82 -4.45 5.89
C ALA A 63 14.00 -5.90 6.35
N MET A 64 14.73 -6.70 5.59
CA MET A 64 15.08 -8.08 5.96
C MET A 64 16.00 -8.10 7.19
N GLU A 65 17.02 -7.26 7.24
CA GLU A 65 17.92 -7.14 8.38
C GLU A 65 17.21 -6.62 9.64
N ALA A 66 16.22 -5.74 9.44
CA ALA A 66 15.43 -5.15 10.52
C ALA A 66 14.17 -5.96 10.89
N ALA A 67 14.03 -7.18 10.40
CA ALA A 67 12.85 -8.00 10.69
C ALA A 67 12.66 -8.23 12.22
N PRO A 68 11.42 -8.13 12.77
CA PRO A 68 10.15 -7.96 12.08
C PRO A 68 9.90 -6.52 11.59
N SER A 69 9.60 -6.35 10.31
CA SER A 69 9.47 -5.03 9.67
C SER A 69 8.29 -4.95 8.69
N VAL A 70 8.01 -3.74 8.19
CA VAL A 70 7.00 -3.47 7.18
C VAL A 70 7.60 -2.64 6.06
N ILE A 71 7.31 -2.98 4.80
CA ILE A 71 7.61 -2.16 3.64
C ILE A 71 6.31 -1.56 3.12
N PHE A 72 6.30 -0.25 2.89
CA PHE A 72 5.19 0.46 2.28
C PHE A 72 5.59 0.98 0.90
N LEU A 73 4.95 0.45 -0.15
CA LEU A 73 5.14 0.84 -1.54
C LEU A 73 3.94 1.69 -1.98
N ASP A 74 4.12 3.02 -2.01
CA ASP A 74 3.01 3.93 -2.30
C ASP A 74 2.96 4.29 -3.79
N ASP A 75 1.75 4.25 -4.37
CA ASP A 75 1.48 4.55 -5.77
C ASP A 75 2.33 3.70 -6.76
N MET A 76 2.35 2.38 -6.58
CA MET A 76 3.17 1.46 -7.39
C MET A 76 2.95 1.55 -8.91
N ASP A 77 1.77 1.96 -9.34
CA ASP A 77 1.45 2.21 -10.74
C ASP A 77 2.25 3.38 -11.36
N LYS A 78 2.86 4.22 -10.53
CA LYS A 78 3.77 5.30 -10.95
C LYS A 78 5.25 4.89 -10.99
N PHE A 79 5.61 3.71 -10.47
CA PHE A 79 7.01 3.28 -10.40
C PHE A 79 7.67 3.13 -11.76
N PRO A 80 7.01 2.57 -12.80
CA PRO A 80 7.61 2.44 -14.10
C PRO A 80 8.17 3.77 -14.63
N ALA A 81 9.42 3.75 -15.07
CA ALA A 81 10.02 4.88 -15.78
C ALA A 81 9.42 4.98 -17.21
N ASP A 82 9.09 3.82 -17.78
CA ASP A 82 8.49 3.67 -19.10
C ASP A 82 7.19 2.87 -18.98
N SER A 83 6.07 3.54 -19.16
CA SER A 83 4.73 2.94 -19.05
C SER A 83 4.40 1.93 -20.16
N ASP A 84 5.14 1.96 -21.28
CA ASP A 84 4.88 1.08 -22.42
C ASP A 84 5.57 -0.28 -22.28
N LYS A 85 6.51 -0.42 -21.34
CA LYS A 85 7.13 -1.71 -21.08
C LYS A 85 6.16 -2.68 -20.43
N ARG A 86 6.09 -3.89 -20.97
CA ARG A 86 5.23 -4.97 -20.41
C ARG A 86 5.68 -5.42 -19.02
N ASN A 87 6.97 -5.40 -18.72
CA ASN A 87 7.58 -5.72 -17.43
C ASN A 87 8.61 -4.64 -17.08
N PRO A 88 8.19 -3.55 -16.45
CA PRO A 88 9.09 -2.49 -16.02
C PRO A 88 10.09 -2.98 -14.98
N ASP A 89 11.33 -2.51 -15.06
CA ASP A 89 12.43 -2.95 -14.21
C ASP A 89 12.16 -2.70 -12.72
N GLU A 90 11.45 -1.62 -12.41
CA GLU A 90 11.04 -1.27 -11.05
C GLU A 90 10.06 -2.29 -10.46
N LEU A 91 9.11 -2.79 -11.25
CA LEU A 91 8.17 -3.81 -10.79
C LEU A 91 8.81 -5.20 -10.71
N ILE A 92 9.84 -5.47 -11.54
CA ILE A 92 10.70 -6.66 -11.41
C ILE A 92 11.50 -6.57 -10.11
N ALA A 93 12.04 -5.41 -9.76
CA ALA A 93 12.76 -5.19 -8.51
C ALA A 93 11.86 -5.43 -7.29
N VAL A 94 10.62 -4.95 -7.31
CA VAL A 94 9.63 -5.25 -6.27
C VAL A 94 9.38 -6.76 -6.17
N GLN A 95 9.19 -7.44 -7.29
CA GLN A 95 9.00 -8.89 -7.32
C GLN A 95 10.18 -9.63 -6.69
N SER A 96 11.40 -9.29 -7.10
CA SER A 96 12.63 -9.90 -6.58
C SER A 96 12.82 -9.60 -5.10
N GLY A 97 12.49 -8.38 -4.66
CA GLY A 97 12.53 -7.99 -3.25
C GLY A 97 11.55 -8.79 -2.38
N ILE A 98 10.31 -8.98 -2.84
CA ILE A 98 9.33 -9.82 -2.12
C ILE A 98 9.82 -11.27 -2.03
N ASP A 99 10.42 -11.79 -3.10
CA ASP A 99 10.97 -13.15 -3.11
C ASP A 99 12.21 -13.27 -2.20
N LEU A 100 13.02 -12.21 -2.06
CA LEU A 100 14.16 -12.14 -1.13
C LEU A 100 13.72 -12.30 0.32
N VAL A 101 12.66 -11.57 0.73
CA VAL A 101 12.18 -11.55 2.12
C VAL A 101 11.18 -12.66 2.43
N LYS A 102 10.99 -13.62 1.54
CA LYS A 102 9.96 -14.68 1.65
C LYS A 102 10.01 -15.49 2.94
N ASP A 103 11.20 -15.68 3.52
CA ASP A 103 11.41 -16.46 4.75
C ASP A 103 11.66 -15.58 5.99
N ALA A 104 11.72 -14.25 5.80
CA ALA A 104 11.81 -13.26 6.86
C ALA A 104 10.42 -12.80 7.33
N ASP A 105 10.35 -12.24 8.55
CA ASP A 105 9.10 -11.64 9.07
C ASP A 105 8.96 -10.19 8.57
N VAL A 106 8.82 -10.05 7.24
CA VAL A 106 8.61 -8.78 6.56
C VAL A 106 7.22 -8.80 5.92
N PHE A 107 6.42 -7.75 6.20
CA PHE A 107 5.10 -7.57 5.60
C PHE A 107 5.13 -6.42 4.59
N VAL A 108 4.48 -6.59 3.45
CA VAL A 108 4.48 -5.58 2.39
C VAL A 108 3.08 -4.99 2.24
N VAL A 109 2.96 -3.68 2.40
CA VAL A 109 1.75 -2.90 2.12
C VAL A 109 2.00 -2.12 0.83
N ALA A 110 1.05 -2.13 -0.08
CA ALA A 110 1.18 -1.38 -1.33
C ALA A 110 -0.11 -0.67 -1.71
N THR A 111 0.00 0.43 -2.45
CA THR A 111 -1.13 1.11 -3.07
C THR A 111 -0.94 1.23 -4.58
N ALA A 112 -2.04 1.24 -5.32
CA ALA A 112 -2.06 1.51 -6.75
C ALA A 112 -3.40 2.14 -7.15
N ASN A 113 -3.39 2.99 -8.17
CA ASN A 113 -4.63 3.58 -8.69
C ASN A 113 -5.37 2.61 -9.62
N ASP A 114 -4.64 1.79 -10.36
CA ASP A 114 -5.23 0.86 -11.31
C ASP A 114 -4.49 -0.50 -11.28
N ILE A 115 -5.23 -1.55 -11.04
CA ILE A 115 -4.73 -2.93 -10.99
C ILE A 115 -4.13 -3.40 -12.32
N ARG A 116 -4.50 -2.78 -13.44
CA ARG A 116 -4.01 -3.14 -14.77
C ARG A 116 -2.52 -2.89 -14.94
N TYR A 117 -1.97 -1.91 -14.22
CA TYR A 117 -0.53 -1.60 -14.21
C TYR A 117 0.30 -2.52 -13.31
N ILE A 118 -0.36 -3.34 -12.49
CA ILE A 118 0.34 -4.28 -11.61
C ILE A 118 0.42 -5.66 -12.30
N PRO A 119 1.63 -6.16 -12.60
CA PRO A 119 1.79 -7.44 -13.29
C PRO A 119 1.09 -8.60 -12.59
N PRO A 120 0.53 -9.57 -13.34
CA PRO A 120 -0.07 -10.76 -12.75
C PRO A 120 0.88 -11.54 -11.84
N SER A 121 2.18 -11.47 -12.09
CA SER A 121 3.22 -12.11 -11.27
C SER A 121 3.25 -11.58 -9.83
N LEU A 122 2.95 -10.29 -9.61
CA LEU A 122 2.87 -9.69 -8.27
C LEU A 122 1.55 -10.01 -7.56
N ARG A 123 0.50 -10.35 -8.30
CA ARG A 123 -0.84 -10.65 -7.79
C ARG A 123 -1.05 -12.12 -7.42
N ARG A 124 0.02 -12.90 -7.33
CA ARG A 124 -0.02 -14.33 -6.99
C ARG A 124 0.15 -14.56 -5.49
N PRO A 125 -0.36 -15.70 -4.97
CA PRO A 125 -0.11 -16.12 -3.58
C PRO A 125 1.39 -16.14 -3.25
N GLY A 126 1.72 -15.66 -2.06
CA GLY A 126 3.09 -15.50 -1.59
C GLY A 126 3.72 -14.15 -1.91
N ARG A 127 2.99 -13.25 -2.60
CA ARG A 127 3.37 -11.85 -2.86
C ARG A 127 2.28 -10.93 -2.33
N PHE A 128 1.42 -10.35 -3.19
CA PHE A 128 0.21 -9.67 -2.72
C PHE A 128 -0.93 -10.67 -2.58
N ASP A 129 -0.96 -11.35 -1.43
CA ASP A 129 -1.96 -12.37 -1.12
C ASP A 129 -3.36 -11.81 -0.97
N ARG A 130 -3.46 -10.53 -0.63
CA ARG A 130 -4.71 -9.80 -0.49
C ARG A 130 -4.71 -8.56 -1.37
N ILE A 131 -5.71 -8.47 -2.23
CA ILE A 131 -5.99 -7.29 -3.02
C ILE A 131 -7.32 -6.75 -2.53
N ILE A 132 -7.31 -5.50 -2.06
CA ILE A 132 -8.48 -4.82 -1.52
C ILE A 132 -8.85 -3.70 -2.48
N ALA A 133 -9.99 -3.83 -3.14
CA ALA A 133 -10.54 -2.78 -3.96
C ALA A 133 -11.24 -1.75 -3.07
N MET A 134 -10.75 -0.53 -3.08
CA MET A 134 -11.36 0.61 -2.39
C MET A 134 -12.28 1.35 -3.36
N GLY A 135 -13.54 1.46 -2.99
CA GLY A 135 -14.56 2.20 -3.75
C GLY A 135 -14.71 3.64 -3.26
N VAL A 136 -15.45 4.42 -4.03
CA VAL A 136 -15.89 5.75 -3.61
C VAL A 136 -16.79 5.59 -2.39
N PRO A 137 -16.58 6.36 -1.31
CA PRO A 137 -17.41 6.27 -0.12
C PRO A 137 -18.88 6.57 -0.44
N SER A 138 -19.78 5.82 0.17
CA SER A 138 -21.21 6.11 0.13
C SER A 138 -21.51 7.45 0.82
N LEU A 139 -22.67 8.04 0.57
CA LEU A 139 -23.09 9.28 1.22
C LEU A 139 -22.95 9.21 2.76
N LYS A 140 -23.35 8.09 3.35
CA LYS A 140 -23.25 7.86 4.80
C LYS A 140 -21.80 7.84 5.30
N GLU A 141 -20.89 7.28 4.52
CA GLU A 141 -19.44 7.27 4.82
C GLU A 141 -18.83 8.65 4.60
N SER A 142 -19.21 9.35 3.53
CA SER A 142 -18.76 10.72 3.26
C SER A 142 -19.13 11.66 4.41
N VAL A 143 -20.36 11.57 4.93
CA VAL A 143 -20.80 12.37 6.10
C VAL A 143 -19.93 12.06 7.33
N LYS A 144 -19.58 10.79 7.57
CA LYS A 144 -18.68 10.44 8.69
C LYS A 144 -17.28 11.03 8.51
N ILE A 145 -16.73 10.96 7.30
CA ILE A 145 -15.43 11.53 6.96
C ILE A 145 -15.45 13.05 7.19
N ILE A 146 -16.47 13.74 6.68
CA ILE A 146 -16.63 15.19 6.86
C ILE A 146 -16.70 15.52 8.34
N ARG A 147 -17.55 14.84 9.12
CA ARG A 147 -17.65 15.06 10.58
C ARG A 147 -16.33 14.87 11.29
N HIS A 148 -15.55 13.85 10.90
CA HIS A 148 -14.23 13.61 11.48
C HIS A 148 -13.28 14.78 11.24
N TYR A 149 -13.21 15.30 10.01
CA TYR A 149 -12.31 16.42 9.68
C TYR A 149 -12.80 17.77 10.21
N LEU A 150 -14.08 17.90 10.53
CA LEU A 150 -14.67 19.11 11.12
C LEU A 150 -14.65 19.11 12.66
N ALA A 151 -14.38 17.96 13.31
CA ALA A 151 -14.52 17.82 14.77
C ALA A 151 -13.73 18.86 15.57
N ASP A 152 -12.53 19.25 15.10
CA ASP A 152 -11.65 20.22 15.77
C ASP A 152 -11.65 21.59 15.09
N LYS A 153 -12.61 21.86 14.19
CA LYS A 153 -12.69 23.12 13.45
C LYS A 153 -13.80 24.00 14.01
N LYS A 154 -13.58 25.33 13.99
CA LYS A 154 -14.65 26.28 14.16
C LYS A 154 -15.42 26.37 12.86
N ILE A 155 -16.60 25.82 12.84
CA ILE A 155 -17.53 25.85 11.69
C ILE A 155 -18.70 26.80 12.00
N ALA A 156 -19.28 27.40 10.98
CA ALA A 156 -20.48 28.20 11.13
C ALA A 156 -21.67 27.30 11.46
N ASP A 157 -22.65 27.84 12.19
CA ASP A 157 -23.80 27.07 12.70
C ASP A 157 -24.71 26.50 11.60
N ASP A 158 -24.61 27.04 10.37
CA ASP A 158 -25.40 26.66 9.20
C ASP A 158 -24.72 25.58 8.34
N VAL A 159 -23.52 25.11 8.71
CA VAL A 159 -22.82 24.05 8.00
C VAL A 159 -23.38 22.69 8.38
N ASP A 160 -24.12 22.10 7.45
CA ASP A 160 -24.63 20.73 7.57
C ASP A 160 -23.75 19.73 6.81
N PRO A 161 -23.09 18.77 7.50
CA PRO A 161 -22.26 17.76 6.86
C PRO A 161 -22.95 16.90 5.80
N GLU A 162 -24.28 16.74 5.89
CA GLU A 162 -25.06 15.97 4.89
C GLU A 162 -25.21 16.74 3.59
N SER A 163 -25.37 18.06 3.67
CA SER A 163 -25.45 18.91 2.49
C SER A 163 -24.12 19.04 1.77
N VAL A 164 -23.00 19.02 2.51
CA VAL A 164 -21.64 19.06 1.96
C VAL A 164 -21.24 17.73 1.30
N ALA A 165 -21.81 16.63 1.74
CA ALA A 165 -21.50 15.27 1.25
C ALA A 165 -22.20 14.90 -0.07
N ARG A 166 -23.18 15.70 -0.54
CA ARG A 166 -23.95 15.49 -1.79
C ARG A 166 -23.24 16.06 -3.00
#